data_103a083b36a0d3bf2f77c8ae3b7b5d6f
#
_entry.id   103a083b36a0d3bf2f77c8ae3b7b5d6f
#
_cell.length_a   1.000
_cell.length_b   1.000
_cell.length_c   1.000
_cell.angle_alpha   90.00
_cell.angle_beta   90.00
_cell.angle_gamma   90.00
#
_symmetry.space_group_name_H-M   'P 1'
#
loop_
_entity.id
_entity.type
_entity.pdbx_description
1 polymer ?
#
loop_
_entity_poly.entity_id
_entity_poly.type
_entity_poly.pdbx_seq_one_letter_code
_entity_poly.pdbx_strand_id
1 'polypeptide(L)'
;MARTKRQPIATSDRAIIGALLRDLRRSAGYRSVESAADTKACPASRQTIYQYERGAMSPSLAQFLELVRFFVLDAPRGPEAKAEPDLRAQGVAAVTRALDLPAYHVVRARELIATMQPTPGGAR
;
A
#
# COMPACT_ATOMS: atom_id res chain seq x y z
N MET A 1 -8.39 21.01 23.76
CA MET A 1 -8.62 20.80 23.33
C MET A 1 -8.83 20.62 22.12
N ALA A 2 -9.00 20.91 21.53
CA ALA A 2 -9.35 20.74 20.33
C ALA A 2 -8.37 20.47 19.37
N ARG A 3 -7.33 20.46 19.59
CA ARG A 3 -6.40 20.34 18.75
C ARG A 3 -6.27 19.28 17.93
N THR A 4 -6.65 18.42 18.07
CA THR A 4 -6.39 17.31 17.38
C THR A 4 -7.03 17.09 16.18
N LYS A 5 -7.86 17.84 15.76
CA LYS A 5 -8.57 17.54 14.72
C LYS A 5 -7.97 17.49 13.46
N ARG A 6 -6.93 18.08 13.11
CA ARG A 6 -6.48 18.02 11.82
C ARG A 6 -5.83 16.83 11.47
N GLN A 7 -5.39 16.08 12.33
CA GLN A 7 -4.77 14.87 12.06
C GLN A 7 -5.67 13.78 11.64
N PRO A 8 -6.92 13.77 11.98
CA PRO A 8 -7.79 12.64 11.73
C PRO A 8 -7.80 12.15 10.31
N ILE A 9 -7.76 13.02 9.32
CA ILE A 9 -7.84 12.57 7.94
C ILE A 9 -6.62 11.78 7.55
N ALA A 10 -5.45 12.31 7.82
CA ALA A 10 -4.22 11.61 7.49
C ALA A 10 -4.10 10.31 8.28
N THR A 11 -4.52 10.34 9.53
CA THR A 11 -4.48 9.15 10.36
C THR A 11 -5.45 8.10 9.83
N SER A 12 -6.62 8.50 9.39
CA SER A 12 -7.58 7.57 8.83
C SER A 12 -7.04 6.91 7.57
N ASP A 13 -6.42 7.68 6.69
CA ASP A 13 -5.87 7.11 5.47
C ASP A 13 -4.78 6.10 5.79
N ARG A 14 -3.89 6.43 6.72
CA ARG A 14 -2.84 5.51 7.11
C ARG A 14 -3.40 4.22 7.70
N ALA A 15 -4.44 4.34 8.50
CA ALA A 15 -5.06 3.17 9.11
C ALA A 15 -5.70 2.27 8.05
N ILE A 16 -6.36 2.87 7.07
CA ILE A 16 -6.99 2.11 6.00
C ILE A 16 -5.92 1.40 5.16
N ILE A 17 -4.88 2.11 4.79
CA ILE A 17 -3.80 1.52 3.99
C ILE A 17 -3.16 0.36 4.77
N GLY A 18 -2.90 0.58 6.05
CA GLY A 18 -2.31 -0.48 6.88
C GLY A 18 -3.19 -1.70 6.97
N ALA A 19 -4.49 -1.50 7.10
CA ALA A 19 -5.43 -2.62 7.16
C ALA A 19 -5.48 -3.37 5.84
N LEU A 20 -5.44 -2.67 4.72
CA LEU A 20 -5.42 -3.31 3.42
C LEU A 20 -4.19 -4.19 3.25
N LEU A 21 -3.04 -3.70 3.66
CA LEU A 21 -1.81 -4.48 3.58
C LEU A 21 -1.82 -5.68 4.52
N ARG A 22 -2.33 -5.49 5.73
CA ARG A 22 -2.42 -6.60 6.69
C ARG A 22 -3.35 -7.69 6.16
N ASP A 23 -4.47 -7.30 5.59
CA ASP A 23 -5.43 -8.27 5.08
C ASP A 23 -4.84 -9.05 3.90
N LEU A 24 -4.10 -8.37 3.02
CA LEU A 24 -3.45 -9.06 1.92
C LEU A 24 -2.37 -10.03 2.43
N ARG A 25 -1.59 -9.60 3.40
CA ARG A 25 -0.58 -10.47 3.98
C ARG A 25 -1.20 -11.75 4.53
N ARG A 26 -2.26 -11.60 5.29
CA ARG A 26 -2.94 -12.76 5.87
C ARG A 26 -3.56 -13.63 4.79
N SER A 27 -4.16 -13.02 3.79
CA SER A 27 -4.78 -13.77 2.70
C SER A 27 -3.76 -14.52 1.86
N ALA A 28 -2.53 -14.02 1.80
CA ALA A 28 -1.45 -14.71 1.12
C ALA A 28 -0.88 -15.86 1.97
N GLY A 29 -1.36 -16.01 3.21
CA GLY A 29 -0.96 -17.11 4.06
C GLY A 29 0.12 -16.78 5.07
N TYR A 30 0.44 -15.51 5.25
CA TYR A 30 1.49 -15.12 6.21
C TYR A 30 0.85 -14.59 7.48
N ARG A 31 0.94 -15.36 8.55
CA ARG A 31 0.32 -14.97 9.81
C ARG A 31 1.04 -13.82 10.50
N SER A 32 2.31 -13.69 10.27
CA SER A 32 3.10 -12.65 10.92
C SER A 32 3.82 -11.79 9.90
N VAL A 33 4.18 -10.59 10.31
CA VAL A 33 4.99 -9.72 9.48
C VAL A 33 6.35 -10.36 9.24
N GLU A 34 6.91 -11.00 10.27
CA GLU A 34 8.21 -11.64 10.16
C GLU A 34 8.22 -12.69 9.05
N SER A 35 7.19 -13.52 8.99
CA SER A 35 7.19 -14.58 7.99
C SER A 35 7.13 -14.00 6.58
N ALA A 36 6.42 -12.90 6.38
CA ALA A 36 6.38 -12.25 5.08
C ALA A 36 7.71 -11.59 4.75
N ALA A 37 8.28 -10.88 5.72
CA ALA A 37 9.51 -10.14 5.50
C ALA A 37 10.71 -11.05 5.27
N ASP A 38 10.66 -12.25 5.80
CA ASP A 38 11.74 -13.21 5.60
C ASP A 38 11.76 -13.79 4.18
N THR A 39 10.70 -13.56 3.42
CA THR A 39 10.65 -14.01 2.04
C THR A 39 11.60 -13.17 1.21
N LYS A 40 12.41 -13.86 0.40
CA LYS A 40 13.47 -13.21 -0.32
C LYS A 40 13.05 -12.03 -1.17
N ALA A 41 11.95 -12.09 -1.83
CA ALA A 41 11.51 -11.05 -2.72
C ALA A 41 10.74 -9.93 -2.05
N CYS A 42 10.62 -9.96 -0.74
CA CYS A 42 9.80 -8.96 -0.06
C CYS A 42 10.38 -7.56 -0.25
N PRO A 43 9.59 -6.60 -0.72
CA PRO A 43 10.10 -5.28 -1.06
C PRO A 43 10.29 -4.34 0.12
N ALA A 44 10.00 -4.77 1.33
CA ALA A 44 10.13 -3.92 2.50
C ALA A 44 10.62 -4.73 3.68
N SER A 45 11.27 -4.05 4.61
CA SER A 45 11.76 -4.71 5.81
C SER A 45 10.62 -4.99 6.78
N ARG A 46 10.87 -5.89 7.71
CA ARG A 46 9.92 -6.21 8.76
C ARG A 46 9.46 -4.96 9.51
N GLN A 47 10.41 -4.12 9.88
CA GLN A 47 10.08 -2.93 10.63
C GLN A 47 9.22 -1.98 9.82
N THR A 48 9.51 -1.82 8.55
CA THR A 48 8.72 -0.97 7.67
C THR A 48 7.29 -1.49 7.54
N ILE A 49 7.12 -2.78 7.34
CA ILE A 49 5.78 -3.36 7.22
C ILE A 49 4.99 -3.16 8.52
N TYR A 50 5.63 -3.34 9.68
CA TYR A 50 4.98 -3.08 10.95
C TYR A 50 4.49 -1.64 11.03
N GLN A 51 5.30 -0.69 10.62
CA GLN A 51 4.90 0.71 10.68
C GLN A 51 3.71 0.98 9.77
N TYR A 52 3.68 0.37 8.60
CA TYR A 52 2.55 0.53 7.69
C TYR A 52 1.28 -0.09 8.29
N GLU A 53 1.37 -1.30 8.80
CA GLU A 53 0.18 -2.00 9.31
C GLU A 53 -0.38 -1.34 10.55
N ARG A 54 0.48 -0.69 11.33
CA ARG A 54 -0.01 0.02 12.51
C ARG A 54 -0.54 1.40 12.20
N GLY A 55 -0.40 1.86 10.97
CA GLY A 55 -0.83 3.20 10.61
C GLY A 55 0.11 4.27 11.09
N ALA A 56 1.34 3.90 11.47
CA ALA A 56 2.33 4.86 11.93
C ALA A 56 2.96 5.62 10.78
N MET A 57 3.01 5.01 9.61
CA MET A 57 3.47 5.68 8.40
C MET A 57 2.71 5.12 7.22
N SER A 58 2.65 5.89 6.14
CA SER A 58 2.05 5.45 4.90
C SER A 58 3.12 5.14 3.89
N PRO A 59 3.01 4.06 3.15
CA PRO A 59 3.91 3.86 2.03
C PRO A 59 3.63 4.88 0.93
N SER A 60 4.62 5.14 0.10
CA SER A 60 4.36 5.86 -1.15
C SER A 60 3.43 5.00 -1.99
N LEU A 61 2.79 5.59 -2.98
CA LEU A 61 1.94 4.82 -3.85
C LEU A 61 2.74 3.71 -4.53
N ALA A 62 3.95 4.01 -4.99
CA ALA A 62 4.80 3.00 -5.63
C ALA A 62 5.10 1.85 -4.68
N GLN A 63 5.44 2.16 -3.44
CA GLN A 63 5.73 1.13 -2.45
C GLN A 63 4.49 0.29 -2.13
N PHE A 64 3.34 0.94 -2.04
CA PHE A 64 2.09 0.23 -1.80
C PHE A 64 1.83 -0.76 -2.92
N LEU A 65 1.99 -0.32 -4.17
CA LEU A 65 1.75 -1.19 -5.32
C LEU A 65 2.74 -2.35 -5.36
N GLU A 66 3.99 -2.10 -4.96
CA GLU A 66 4.98 -3.17 -4.89
C GLU A 66 4.62 -4.22 -3.85
N LEU A 67 4.10 -3.78 -2.71
CA LEU A 67 3.69 -4.71 -1.67
C LEU A 67 2.47 -5.51 -2.11
N VAL A 68 1.51 -4.87 -2.76
CA VAL A 68 0.35 -5.59 -3.28
C VAL A 68 0.81 -6.64 -4.30
N ARG A 69 1.69 -6.26 -5.20
CA ARG A 69 2.20 -7.19 -6.19
C ARG A 69 2.90 -8.36 -5.54
N PHE A 70 3.70 -8.07 -4.52
CA PHE A 70 4.42 -9.12 -3.80
C PHE A 70 3.44 -10.13 -3.21
N PHE A 71 2.45 -9.66 -2.44
CA PHE A 71 1.52 -10.58 -1.79
C PHE A 71 0.62 -11.33 -2.77
N VAL A 72 0.22 -10.68 -3.86
CA VAL A 72 -0.72 -11.29 -4.78
C VAL A 72 -0.05 -12.17 -5.82
N LEU A 73 1.10 -11.76 -6.32
CA LEU A 73 1.74 -12.44 -7.44
C LEU A 73 3.05 -13.11 -7.13
N ASP A 74 3.92 -12.47 -6.37
CA ASP A 74 5.30 -12.91 -6.27
C ASP A 74 5.62 -13.81 -5.09
N ALA A 75 4.96 -13.60 -3.96
CA ALA A 75 5.29 -14.34 -2.76
C ALA A 75 4.80 -15.78 -2.85
N PRO A 76 5.59 -16.71 -2.35
CA PRO A 76 5.08 -18.10 -2.24
C PRO A 76 3.86 -18.09 -1.32
N ARG A 77 2.87 -18.91 -1.65
CA ARG A 77 1.69 -18.99 -0.82
C ARG A 77 2.00 -19.63 0.50
N GLY A 78 1.54 -19.03 1.57
CA GLY A 78 1.63 -19.64 2.89
C GLY A 78 0.59 -20.72 3.06
N PRO A 79 0.62 -21.41 4.20
CA PRO A 79 -0.24 -22.59 4.40
C PRO A 79 -1.72 -22.32 4.36
N GLU A 80 -2.15 -21.14 4.70
CA GLU A 80 -3.58 -20.83 4.72
C GLU A 80 -3.93 -19.77 3.71
N ALA A 81 -3.20 -19.71 2.62
CA ALA A 81 -3.46 -18.71 1.60
C ALA A 81 -4.78 -18.95 0.92
N LYS A 82 -5.44 -17.85 0.53
CA LYS A 82 -6.63 -17.94 -0.28
C LYS A 82 -6.28 -18.46 -1.66
N ALA A 83 -7.27 -19.00 -2.34
CA ALA A 83 -7.10 -19.44 -3.72
C ALA A 83 -6.69 -18.26 -4.59
N GLU A 84 -5.93 -18.53 -5.62
CA GLU A 84 -5.36 -17.51 -6.47
C GLU A 84 -6.39 -16.52 -7.02
N PRO A 85 -7.53 -16.95 -7.57
CA PRO A 85 -8.49 -15.98 -8.09
C PRO A 85 -9.01 -15.04 -7.00
N ASP A 86 -9.22 -15.56 -5.79
CA ASP A 86 -9.73 -14.75 -4.70
C ASP A 86 -8.69 -13.76 -4.23
N LEU A 87 -7.44 -14.17 -4.19
CA LEU A 87 -6.37 -13.29 -3.78
C LEU A 87 -6.15 -12.18 -4.80
N ARG A 88 -6.23 -12.50 -6.08
CA ARG A 88 -6.13 -11.48 -7.12
C ARG A 88 -7.27 -10.47 -7.04
N ALA A 89 -8.48 -10.95 -6.82
CA ALA A 89 -9.64 -10.05 -6.67
C ALA A 89 -9.45 -9.14 -5.47
N GLN A 90 -8.92 -9.69 -4.38
CA GLN A 90 -8.65 -8.89 -3.19
C GLN A 90 -7.59 -7.83 -3.47
N GLY A 91 -6.56 -8.18 -4.23
CA GLY A 91 -5.52 -7.24 -4.61
C GLY A 91 -6.07 -6.08 -5.43
N VAL A 92 -6.92 -6.38 -6.41
CA VAL A 92 -7.57 -5.35 -7.22
C VAL A 92 -8.41 -4.44 -6.33
N ALA A 93 -9.18 -5.02 -5.42
CA ALA A 93 -10.03 -4.25 -4.52
C ALA A 93 -9.18 -3.35 -3.62
N ALA A 94 -8.05 -3.86 -3.13
CA ALA A 94 -7.17 -3.08 -2.27
C ALA A 94 -6.58 -1.87 -3.01
N VAL A 95 -6.13 -2.07 -4.25
CA VAL A 95 -5.59 -0.97 -5.04
C VAL A 95 -6.69 0.04 -5.34
N THR A 96 -7.86 -0.43 -5.72
CA THR A 96 -8.98 0.46 -6.03
C THR A 96 -9.32 1.31 -4.81
N ARG A 97 -9.41 0.66 -3.65
CA ARG A 97 -9.73 1.38 -2.42
C ARG A 97 -8.65 2.41 -2.08
N ALA A 98 -7.39 2.02 -2.20
CA ALA A 98 -6.29 2.92 -1.86
C ALA A 98 -6.27 4.14 -2.77
N LEU A 99 -6.54 3.95 -4.06
CA LEU A 99 -6.51 5.06 -5.00
C LEU A 99 -7.65 6.05 -4.77
N ASP A 100 -8.68 5.66 -4.04
CA ASP A 100 -9.75 6.57 -3.67
C ASP A 100 -9.42 7.39 -2.43
N LEU A 101 -8.33 7.11 -1.75
CA LEU A 101 -7.99 7.84 -0.53
C LEU A 101 -7.34 9.18 -0.86
N PRO A 102 -7.67 10.23 -0.12
CA PRO A 102 -7.11 11.55 -0.38
C PRO A 102 -5.58 11.59 -0.45
N ALA A 103 -4.93 10.78 0.36
CA ALA A 103 -3.47 10.76 0.38
C ALA A 103 -2.88 10.44 -0.99
N TYR A 104 -3.49 9.50 -1.71
CA TYR A 104 -2.98 9.12 -3.02
C TYR A 104 -3.57 9.98 -4.14
N HIS A 105 -4.69 10.63 -3.90
CA HIS A 105 -5.20 11.61 -4.84
C HIS A 105 -4.23 12.76 -5.01
N VAL A 106 -3.61 13.18 -3.93
CA VAL A 106 -2.63 14.27 -4.01
C VAL A 106 -1.45 13.87 -4.89
N VAL A 107 -0.98 12.65 -4.72
CA VAL A 107 0.13 12.17 -5.54
C VAL A 107 -0.28 12.14 -7.01
N ARG A 108 -1.46 11.61 -7.30
CA ARG A 108 -1.93 11.53 -8.68
C ARG A 108 -2.13 12.91 -9.29
N ALA A 109 -2.64 13.84 -8.52
CA ALA A 109 -2.84 15.20 -9.01
C ALA A 109 -1.52 15.85 -9.37
N ARG A 110 -0.51 15.65 -8.54
CA ARG A 110 0.81 16.19 -8.83
C ARG A 110 1.40 15.59 -10.10
N GLU A 111 1.23 14.30 -10.27
CA GLU A 111 1.72 13.63 -11.46
C GLU A 111 1.02 14.13 -12.71
N LEU A 112 -0.27 14.33 -12.62
CA LEU A 112 -1.04 14.82 -13.72
C LEU A 112 -0.61 16.23 -14.09
N ILE A 113 -0.44 17.08 -13.11
CA ILE A 113 0.02 18.43 -13.34
C ILE A 113 1.39 18.43 -14.02
N ALA A 114 2.29 17.62 -13.54
CA ALA A 114 3.62 17.53 -14.12
C ALA A 114 3.56 17.10 -15.58
N THR A 115 2.64 16.21 -15.90
CA THR A 115 2.48 15.74 -17.26
C THR A 115 1.96 16.83 -18.19
N MET A 116 1.13 17.71 -17.66
CA MET A 116 0.52 18.74 -18.46
C MET A 116 1.38 19.98 -18.63
N GLN A 117 2.41 20.12 -17.84
CA GLN A 117 3.25 21.30 -17.94
C GLN A 117 4.28 21.12 -19.04
N PRO A 118 4.64 22.20 -19.72
CA PRO A 118 5.64 22.07 -20.75
C PRO A 118 6.99 21.72 -20.14
N THR A 119 7.74 20.92 -20.85
CA THR A 119 9.06 20.55 -20.42
C THR A 119 9.96 21.76 -20.51
N PRO A 120 10.67 22.09 -19.46
CA PRO A 120 11.47 23.32 -19.48
C PRO A 120 12.41 23.40 -20.67
N GLY A 121 13.11 22.42 -20.97
CA GLY A 121 14.01 22.53 -22.11
C GLY A 121 13.33 22.39 -23.42
N GLY A 122 12.19 21.75 -23.43
CA GLY A 122 11.55 21.47 -24.67
C GLY A 122 10.69 22.57 -25.15
N ALA A 123 10.47 23.50 -24.32
CA ALA A 123 9.58 24.55 -24.68
C ALA A 123 10.11 25.34 -25.78
N ARG A 124 11.16 25.21 -26.13
CA ARG A 124 11.61 25.97 -27.07
C ARG A 124 12.20 25.51 -27.90
#